data_ba0178961a35292045f0f0fbc1a0ea11
#
_entry.id   ba0178961a35292045f0f0fbc1a0ea11
#
_cell.length_a   1.000
_cell.length_b   1.000
_cell.length_c   1.000
_cell.angle_alpha   90.00
_cell.angle_beta   90.00
_cell.angle_gamma   90.00
#
_symmetry.space_group_name_H-M   'P 1'
#
loop_
_entity.id
_entity.type
_entity.pdbx_description
1 polymer ?
#
loop_
_entity_poly.entity_id
_entity_poly.type
_entity_poly.pdbx_seq_one_letter_code
_entity_poly.pdbx_strand_id
1 'polypeptide(L)'
;MIYLLSEGASQWQCLTRDHNLLNELIDEEARAKGHQADFDDYNREGMAGSLYSITECFAISADESGLSSEAPESTVRTIEIKSGDCLVICTDGIHDLVPSREWQLVSEKTHLQHWLIALKDQVYDSEGNAYDNGTAIIVQFD
;
A
#
# COMPACT_ATOMS: atom_id res chain seq x y z
N MET A 1 -3.24 0.80 -0.05
CA MET A 1 -2.39 0.19 1.00
C MET A 1 -2.58 0.89 2.34
N ILE A 2 -2.33 0.18 3.46
CA ILE A 2 -2.40 0.72 4.83
C ILE A 2 -1.06 0.48 5.52
N TYR A 3 -0.52 1.52 6.12
CA TYR A 3 0.76 1.48 6.84
C TYR A 3 0.59 1.97 8.27
N LEU A 4 1.29 1.35 9.20
CA LEU A 4 1.34 1.71 10.61
C LEU A 4 2.76 2.12 10.99
N LEU A 5 2.89 3.23 11.69
CA LEU A 5 4.09 3.61 12.42
C LEU A 5 3.74 3.56 13.91
N SER A 6 4.22 2.56 14.62
CA SER A 6 4.06 2.50 16.07
C SER A 6 4.94 3.54 16.75
N GLU A 7 4.50 4.04 17.90
CA GLU A 7 5.27 5.01 18.67
C GLU A 7 6.70 4.51 18.92
N GLY A 8 7.68 5.33 18.58
CA GLY A 8 9.12 5.01 18.72
C GLY A 8 9.66 4.02 17.71
N ALA A 9 8.86 3.55 16.75
CA ALA A 9 9.35 2.70 15.66
C ALA A 9 10.28 3.48 14.72
N SER A 10 11.23 2.75 14.13
CA SER A 10 12.20 3.31 13.18
C SER A 10 11.79 3.18 11.71
N GLN A 11 10.65 2.56 11.44
CA GLN A 11 10.13 2.36 10.08
C GLN A 11 8.62 2.14 10.08
N TRP A 12 7.99 2.45 8.96
CA TRP A 12 6.61 2.14 8.68
C TRP A 12 6.43 0.64 8.44
N GLN A 13 5.36 0.07 8.96
CA GLN A 13 4.98 -1.33 8.73
C GLN A 13 3.79 -1.36 7.77
N CYS A 14 3.91 -2.06 6.65
CA CYS A 14 2.79 -2.32 5.76
C CYS A 14 1.83 -3.34 6.39
N LEU A 15 0.55 -2.99 6.47
CA LEU A 15 -0.49 -3.84 7.07
C LEU A 15 -1.32 -4.61 6.03
N THR A 16 -1.40 -4.07 4.82
CA THR A 16 -2.19 -4.65 3.73
C THR A 16 -1.29 -4.90 2.52
N ARG A 17 -1.81 -5.63 1.56
CA ARG A 17 -1.18 -5.83 0.25
C ARG A 17 -2.22 -5.65 -0.85
N ASP A 18 -1.77 -5.36 -2.05
CA ASP A 18 -2.61 -5.39 -3.24
C ASP A 18 -2.83 -6.84 -3.67
N HIS A 19 -4.05 -7.15 -4.07
CA HIS A 19 -4.40 -8.42 -4.69
C HIS A 19 -4.07 -8.36 -6.19
N ASN A 20 -2.81 -8.57 -6.52
CA ASN A 20 -2.31 -8.62 -7.88
C ASN A 20 -1.37 -9.81 -8.08
N LEU A 21 -1.16 -10.19 -9.34
CA LEU A 21 -0.36 -11.36 -9.69
C LEU A 21 1.07 -11.28 -9.14
N LEU A 22 1.68 -10.10 -9.13
CA LEU A 22 3.03 -9.92 -8.57
C LEU A 22 3.08 -10.32 -7.10
N ASN A 23 2.15 -9.81 -6.30
CA ASN A 23 2.11 -10.09 -4.87
C ASN A 23 1.81 -11.58 -4.57
N GLU A 24 1.00 -12.24 -5.41
CA GLU A 24 0.79 -13.68 -5.30
C GLU A 24 2.08 -14.48 -5.56
N LEU A 25 2.84 -14.11 -6.59
CA LEU A 25 4.12 -14.75 -6.90
C LEU A 25 5.16 -14.53 -5.77
N ILE A 26 5.20 -13.33 -5.18
CA ILE A 26 6.05 -13.03 -4.02
C ILE A 26 5.69 -13.91 -2.82
N ASP A 27 4.39 -14.06 -2.54
CA ASP A 27 3.90 -14.92 -1.47
C ASP A 27 4.28 -16.39 -1.68
N GLU A 28 4.13 -16.89 -2.91
CA GLU A 28 4.50 -18.24 -3.26
C GLU A 28 6.01 -18.48 -3.08
N GLU A 29 6.82 -17.54 -3.53
CA GLU A 29 8.28 -17.62 -3.37
C GLU A 29 8.67 -17.58 -1.88
N ALA A 30 8.07 -16.69 -1.09
CA ALA A 30 8.33 -16.59 0.35
C ALA A 30 7.94 -17.88 1.09
N ARG A 31 6.78 -18.47 0.75
CA ARG A 31 6.36 -19.75 1.31
C ARG A 31 7.32 -20.88 0.93
N ALA A 32 7.76 -20.93 -0.32
CA ALA A 32 8.72 -21.93 -0.79
C ALA A 32 10.08 -21.83 -0.07
N LYS A 33 10.52 -20.63 0.28
CA LYS A 33 11.75 -20.36 1.01
C LYS A 33 11.61 -20.43 2.53
N GLY A 34 10.39 -20.51 3.06
CA GLY A 34 10.12 -20.60 4.50
C GLY A 34 10.34 -19.29 5.26
N HIS A 35 10.18 -18.14 4.61
CA HIS A 35 10.29 -16.83 5.26
C HIS A 35 9.02 -16.00 5.02
N GLN A 36 8.87 -14.88 5.73
CA GLN A 36 7.78 -13.93 5.50
C GLN A 36 8.12 -13.08 4.28
N ALA A 37 7.11 -12.84 3.42
CA ALA A 37 7.27 -11.92 2.30
C ALA A 37 7.37 -10.47 2.78
N ASP A 38 8.31 -9.72 2.24
CA ASP A 38 8.39 -8.27 2.39
C ASP A 38 8.12 -7.63 1.03
N PHE A 39 6.94 -7.03 0.89
CA PHE A 39 6.47 -6.47 -0.37
C PHE A 39 7.14 -5.14 -0.71
N ASP A 40 7.69 -4.44 0.28
CA ASP A 40 8.41 -3.18 0.07
C ASP A 40 9.82 -3.39 -0.51
N ASP A 41 10.39 -4.59 -0.37
CA ASP A 41 11.73 -4.92 -0.88
C ASP A 41 11.75 -5.23 -2.38
N TYR A 42 10.59 -5.41 -3.00
CA TYR A 42 10.52 -5.72 -4.42
C TYR A 42 10.52 -4.43 -5.24
N ASN A 43 11.60 -4.26 -6.00
CA ASN A 43 11.66 -3.18 -6.98
C ASN A 43 10.70 -3.49 -8.13
N ARG A 44 9.70 -2.63 -8.29
CA ARG A 44 8.66 -2.77 -9.32
C ARG A 44 9.04 -2.07 -10.62
N GLU A 45 10.17 -1.37 -10.67
CA GLU A 45 10.66 -0.73 -11.88
C GLU A 45 10.91 -1.76 -13.00
N GLY A 46 10.31 -1.53 -14.15
CA GLY A 46 10.47 -2.37 -15.34
C GLY A 46 9.62 -3.64 -15.37
N MET A 47 8.83 -3.92 -14.36
CA MET A 47 7.85 -5.00 -14.41
C MET A 47 6.65 -4.57 -15.23
N ALA A 48 6.45 -5.20 -16.39
CA ALA A 48 5.43 -4.82 -17.36
C ALA A 48 4.02 -5.23 -16.90
N GLY A 49 3.11 -4.33 -17.11
CA GLY A 49 1.66 -4.30 -16.99
C GLY A 49 0.87 -5.53 -16.51
N SER A 50 1.13 -6.73 -17.01
CA SER A 50 0.36 -7.91 -16.65
C SER A 50 0.57 -8.40 -15.20
N LEU A 51 1.72 -8.11 -14.58
CA LEU A 51 2.01 -8.50 -13.20
C LEU A 51 1.26 -7.64 -12.18
N TYR A 52 0.83 -6.45 -12.57
CA TYR A 52 -0.01 -5.58 -11.76
C TYR A 52 -1.51 -5.83 -11.99
N SER A 53 -1.87 -6.82 -12.81
CA SER A 53 -3.27 -7.19 -12.99
C SER A 53 -3.89 -7.59 -11.67
N ILE A 54 -5.03 -7.00 -11.35
CA ILE A 54 -5.81 -7.31 -10.16
C ILE A 54 -6.30 -8.75 -10.26
N THR A 55 -6.02 -9.56 -9.24
CA THR A 55 -6.43 -10.96 -9.18
C THR A 55 -7.73 -11.15 -8.42
N GLU A 56 -8.07 -10.21 -7.53
CA GLU A 56 -9.33 -10.20 -6.81
C GLU A 56 -10.05 -8.86 -6.99
N CYS A 57 -11.25 -8.88 -7.56
CA CYS A 57 -12.07 -7.69 -7.74
C CYS A 57 -13.56 -8.04 -7.67
N PHE A 58 -14.40 -7.03 -7.46
CA PHE A 58 -15.83 -7.18 -7.71
C PHE A 58 -16.06 -7.28 -9.22
N ALA A 59 -16.47 -8.44 -9.68
CA ALA A 59 -16.72 -8.68 -11.08
C ALA A 59 -18.22 -9.00 -11.33
N ILE A 60 -18.73 -8.51 -12.44
CA ILE A 60 -20.02 -8.92 -12.98
C ILE A 60 -19.74 -9.52 -14.35
N SER A 61 -20.08 -10.78 -14.52
CA SER A 61 -20.01 -11.46 -15.80
C SER A 61 -21.40 -11.77 -16.33
N ALA A 62 -21.55 -11.72 -17.65
CA ALA A 62 -22.77 -12.07 -18.34
C ALA A 62 -22.48 -13.22 -19.31
N ASP A 63 -23.24 -14.29 -19.21
CA ASP A 63 -23.22 -15.41 -20.14
C ASP A 63 -24.62 -15.81 -20.58
N GLU A 64 -24.75 -16.91 -21.30
CA GLU A 64 -26.04 -17.40 -21.77
C GLU A 64 -26.99 -17.81 -20.64
N SER A 65 -26.47 -18.04 -19.43
CA SER A 65 -27.27 -18.41 -18.24
C SER A 65 -27.75 -17.18 -17.45
N GLY A 66 -27.19 -15.98 -17.72
CA GLY A 66 -27.57 -14.74 -17.09
C GLY A 66 -26.40 -13.93 -16.54
N LEU A 67 -26.67 -13.09 -15.53
CA LEU A 67 -25.68 -12.29 -14.82
C LEU A 67 -25.20 -13.07 -13.59
N SER A 68 -23.90 -13.19 -13.46
CA SER A 68 -23.24 -13.66 -12.23
C SER A 68 -22.36 -12.55 -11.65
N SER A 69 -22.24 -12.53 -10.33
CA SER A 69 -21.36 -11.60 -9.64
C SER A 69 -20.37 -12.36 -8.75
N GLU A 70 -19.11 -11.97 -8.83
CA GLU A 70 -18.07 -12.47 -7.94
C GLU A 70 -17.63 -11.31 -7.05
N ALA A 71 -17.48 -11.60 -5.76
CA ALA A 71 -16.91 -10.67 -4.80
C ALA A 71 -15.58 -11.25 -4.30
N PRO A 72 -14.56 -10.41 -4.11
CA PRO A 72 -13.29 -10.86 -3.56
C PRO A 72 -13.50 -11.39 -2.13
N GLU A 73 -12.67 -12.32 -1.71
CA GLU A 73 -12.59 -12.72 -0.32
C GLU A 73 -12.11 -11.52 0.51
N SER A 74 -12.97 -11.07 1.44
CA SER A 74 -12.57 -9.99 2.35
C SER A 74 -11.67 -10.53 3.45
N THR A 75 -10.47 -9.99 3.55
CA THR A 75 -9.57 -10.25 4.67
C THR A 75 -9.82 -9.23 5.77
N VAL A 76 -10.26 -9.69 6.94
CA VAL A 76 -10.41 -8.85 8.13
C VAL A 76 -9.19 -9.02 9.02
N ARG A 77 -8.51 -7.91 9.31
CA ARG A 77 -7.38 -7.88 10.22
C ARG A 77 -7.68 -6.89 11.35
N THR A 78 -7.51 -7.35 12.58
CA THR A 78 -7.62 -6.50 13.78
C THR A 78 -6.21 -6.21 14.27
N ILE A 79 -5.92 -4.93 14.53
CA ILE A 79 -4.67 -4.47 15.12
C ILE A 79 -4.96 -3.67 16.39
N GLU A 80 -4.05 -3.74 17.34
CA GLU A 80 -4.08 -2.87 18.52
C GLU A 80 -3.43 -1.55 18.16
N ILE A 81 -4.11 -0.45 18.45
CA ILE A 81 -3.62 0.92 18.27
C ILE A 81 -3.35 1.54 19.64
N LYS A 82 -2.26 2.27 19.75
CA LYS A 82 -1.85 2.96 20.98
C LYS A 82 -1.74 4.46 20.74
N SER A 83 -1.75 5.22 21.83
CA SER A 83 -1.40 6.64 21.78
C SER A 83 -0.01 6.82 21.18
N GLY A 84 0.15 7.79 20.31
CA GLY A 84 1.39 8.04 19.56
C GLY A 84 1.52 7.27 18.25
N ASP A 85 0.74 6.21 18.03
CA ASP A 85 0.72 5.49 16.76
C ASP A 85 0.20 6.38 15.63
N CYS A 86 0.68 6.12 14.42
CA CYS A 86 0.26 6.83 13.23
C CYS A 86 -0.10 5.85 12.11
N LEU A 87 -1.18 6.13 11.40
CA LEU A 87 -1.69 5.29 10.33
C LEU A 87 -1.78 6.09 9.03
N VAL A 88 -1.27 5.50 7.94
CA VAL A 88 -1.41 6.05 6.59
C VAL A 88 -2.22 5.09 5.75
N ILE A 89 -3.21 5.63 5.04
CA ILE A 89 -3.98 4.93 4.01
C ILE A 89 -3.70 5.64 2.70
N CYS A 90 -3.24 4.92 1.69
CA CYS A 90 -2.93 5.51 0.40
C CYS A 90 -3.27 4.59 -0.78
N THR A 91 -3.42 5.22 -1.95
CA THR A 91 -3.55 4.53 -3.23
C THR A 91 -2.17 4.12 -3.77
N ASP A 92 -2.17 3.31 -4.82
CA ASP A 92 -0.99 2.84 -5.56
C ASP A 92 -0.14 3.98 -6.12
N GLY A 93 -0.75 5.04 -6.64
CA GLY A 93 -0.03 6.23 -7.09
C GLY A 93 0.84 6.93 -6.02
N ILE A 94 0.83 6.47 -4.77
CA ILE A 94 1.75 6.90 -3.72
C ILE A 94 2.80 5.82 -3.45
N HIS A 95 2.38 4.62 -3.04
CA HIS A 95 3.30 3.61 -2.53
C HIS A 95 4.12 2.90 -3.63
N ASP A 96 3.64 2.90 -4.87
CA ASP A 96 4.39 2.35 -6.00
C ASP A 96 5.54 3.27 -6.45
N LEU A 97 5.41 4.57 -6.18
CA LEU A 97 6.41 5.57 -6.54
C LEU A 97 7.40 5.85 -5.41
N VAL A 98 6.93 5.87 -4.17
CA VAL A 98 7.73 6.19 -2.99
C VAL A 98 7.58 5.06 -1.97
N PRO A 99 8.56 4.14 -1.85
CA PRO A 99 8.55 3.07 -0.86
C PRO A 99 8.44 3.62 0.56
N SER A 100 7.68 2.96 1.44
CA SER A 100 7.41 3.42 2.80
C SER A 100 8.69 3.61 3.65
N ARG A 101 9.77 2.90 3.35
CA ARG A 101 11.08 3.09 4.00
C ARG A 101 11.71 4.47 3.75
N GLU A 102 11.26 5.18 2.73
CA GLU A 102 11.71 6.54 2.38
C GLU A 102 10.82 7.63 2.98
N TRP A 103 9.68 7.24 3.56
CA TRP A 103 8.77 8.19 4.18
C TRP A 103 9.35 8.73 5.49
N GLN A 104 9.16 10.01 5.73
CA GLN A 104 9.54 10.63 7.00
C GLN A 104 8.79 9.94 8.16
N LEU A 105 9.46 9.78 9.28
CA LEU A 105 8.83 9.30 10.50
C LEU A 105 8.00 10.42 11.13
N VAL A 106 6.90 10.03 11.75
CA VAL A 106 6.00 10.92 12.49
C VAL A 106 6.34 10.86 13.98
N SER A 107 6.29 11.99 14.64
CA SER A 107 6.42 12.13 16.08
C SER A 107 5.32 13.07 16.60
N GLU A 108 5.17 13.21 17.91
CA GLU A 108 4.22 14.16 18.52
C GLU A 108 4.38 15.61 18.03
N LYS A 109 5.58 15.97 17.56
CA LYS A 109 5.89 17.31 17.05
C LYS A 109 5.70 17.45 15.54
N THR A 110 5.34 16.37 14.86
CA THR A 110 5.19 16.37 13.41
C THR A 110 3.89 17.06 13.03
N HIS A 111 3.98 18.04 12.15
CA HIS A 111 2.82 18.68 11.55
C HIS A 111 2.32 17.80 10.40
N LEU A 112 1.23 17.07 10.58
CA LEU A 112 0.73 16.07 9.61
C LEU A 112 0.48 16.68 8.22
N GLN A 113 0.02 17.92 8.16
CA GLN A 113 -0.15 18.60 6.87
C GLN A 113 1.19 18.82 6.14
N HIS A 114 2.25 19.18 6.86
CA HIS A 114 3.58 19.33 6.25
C HIS A 114 4.14 17.98 5.82
N TRP A 115 3.87 16.93 6.59
CA TRP A 115 4.24 15.57 6.24
C TRP A 115 3.58 15.13 4.92
N LEU A 116 2.26 15.36 4.77
CA LEU A 116 1.53 15.06 3.52
C LEU A 116 2.07 15.86 2.32
N ILE A 117 2.42 17.13 2.54
CA ILE A 117 3.03 17.96 1.48
C ILE A 117 4.37 17.38 1.06
N ALA A 118 5.23 17.01 2.02
CA ALA A 118 6.53 16.42 1.74
C ALA A 118 6.42 15.07 1.00
N LEU A 119 5.46 14.24 1.38
CA LEU A 119 5.17 12.98 0.67
C LEU A 119 4.70 13.27 -0.76
N LYS A 120 3.77 14.20 -0.92
CA LYS A 120 3.29 14.63 -2.24
C LYS A 120 4.45 15.08 -3.13
N ASP A 121 5.37 15.91 -2.61
CA ASP A 121 6.49 16.43 -3.38
C ASP A 121 7.48 15.34 -3.83
N GLN A 122 7.50 14.19 -3.16
CA GLN A 122 8.27 13.01 -3.58
C GLN A 122 7.61 12.24 -4.74
N VAL A 123 6.29 12.35 -4.88
CA VAL A 123 5.51 11.65 -5.93
C VAL A 123 5.57 12.38 -7.27
N TYR A 124 5.94 13.67 -7.25
CA TYR A 124 6.06 14.48 -8.47
C TYR A 124 7.49 14.45 -9.01
N ASP A 125 7.61 14.43 -10.34
CA ASP A 125 8.89 14.61 -11.00
C ASP A 125 9.39 16.06 -10.92
N SER A 126 10.59 16.32 -11.42
CA SER A 126 11.18 17.67 -11.44
C SER A 126 10.40 18.69 -12.28
N GLU A 127 9.49 18.24 -13.13
CA GLU A 127 8.61 19.06 -13.97
C GLU A 127 7.23 19.26 -13.33
N GLY A 128 6.97 18.63 -12.20
CA GLY A 128 5.71 18.71 -11.47
C GLY A 128 4.61 17.81 -12.03
N ASN A 129 4.98 16.77 -12.80
CA ASN A 129 4.03 15.75 -13.26
C ASN A 129 3.99 14.59 -12.27
N ALA A 130 2.80 14.06 -12.01
CA ALA A 130 2.62 12.80 -11.32
C ALA A 130 2.48 11.67 -12.35
N TYR A 131 3.03 10.51 -12.04
CA TYR A 131 2.90 9.33 -12.91
C TYR A 131 1.52 8.70 -12.82
N ASP A 132 0.83 8.91 -11.69
CA ASP A 132 -0.53 8.43 -11.45
C ASP A 132 -1.27 9.32 -10.44
N ASN A 133 -2.59 9.10 -10.31
CA ASN A 133 -3.42 9.77 -9.32
C ASN A 133 -3.12 9.23 -7.92
N GLY A 134 -2.58 10.08 -7.04
CA GLY A 134 -2.24 9.73 -5.66
C GLY A 134 -3.20 10.33 -4.64
N THR A 135 -3.67 9.51 -3.72
CA THR A 135 -4.42 9.96 -2.55
C THR A 135 -3.81 9.36 -1.30
N ALA A 136 -3.62 10.17 -0.27
CA ALA A 136 -3.16 9.71 1.04
C ALA A 136 -3.96 10.37 2.16
N ILE A 137 -4.25 9.58 3.20
CA ILE A 137 -4.83 10.02 4.47
C ILE A 137 -3.88 9.60 5.57
N ILE A 138 -3.55 10.53 6.46
CA ILE A 138 -2.75 10.24 7.65
C ILE A 138 -3.57 10.53 8.91
N VAL A 139 -3.50 9.62 9.88
CA VAL A 139 -4.16 9.72 11.18
C VAL A 139 -3.15 9.45 12.27
N GLN A 140 -3.05 10.34 13.24
CA GLN A 140 -2.29 10.13 14.48
C GLN A 140 -3.25 9.91 15.63
N PHE A 141 -2.95 8.96 16.48
CA PHE A 141 -3.79 8.58 17.62
C PHE A 141 -3.23 9.21 18.90
N ASP A 142 -4.11 9.86 19.68
CA ASP A 142 -3.80 10.51 20.95
C ASP A 142 -4.09 9.58 22.14
#